data_2edea8dc9a553cd9b462bf34e39192c1
#
_entry.id   2edea8dc9a553cd9b462bf34e39192c1
#
_cell.length_a   1.000
_cell.length_b   1.000
_cell.length_c   1.000
_cell.angle_alpha   90.00
_cell.angle_beta   90.00
_cell.angle_gamma   90.00
#
_symmetry.space_group_name_H-M   'P 1'
#
loop_
_entity.id
_entity.type
_entity.pdbx_description
1 polymer ?
#
loop_
_entity_poly.entity_id
_entity_poly.type
_entity_poly.pdbx_seq_one_letter_code
_entity_poly.pdbx_strand_id
1 'polypeptide(L)'
;MDLQTIFKRSVLVTAISACTLSAAARADAAAIDPAFVGTWTLVAADVQHPDGSRGRDYGAAPRGFMMIDAQGHYLVQIYKAERPKFVSGDKARGTPEEYKAAVMGSSTHTGTISVDQAKGALTFHIQNASFPNWEGESQKRSFELKGDELSYRVVPRPNGDVPISIWRRLN
;
A
#
# COMPACT_ATOMS: atom_id res chain seq x y z
N MET A 1 -6.31 -34.07 84.38
CA MET A 1 -7.03 -35.15 83.68
C MET A 1 -8.18 -34.47 82.95
N ASP A 2 -8.02 -34.22 81.75
CA ASP A 2 -8.96 -34.40 80.66
C ASP A 2 -8.40 -33.75 79.37
N LEU A 3 -8.22 -34.58 78.40
CA LEU A 3 -7.84 -34.24 77.04
C LEU A 3 -9.11 -33.81 76.33
N GLN A 4 -9.13 -32.61 75.79
CA GLN A 4 -10.09 -32.25 74.73
C GLN A 4 -9.36 -31.98 73.43
N THR A 5 -9.55 -32.86 72.55
CA THR A 5 -9.04 -32.82 71.17
C THR A 5 -9.86 -31.82 70.38
N ILE A 6 -9.22 -30.73 69.93
CA ILE A 6 -9.83 -29.74 69.04
C ILE A 6 -9.55 -30.16 67.58
N PHE A 7 -10.58 -30.65 66.91
CA PHE A 7 -10.55 -30.87 65.45
C PHE A 7 -10.61 -29.51 64.71
N LYS A 8 -9.50 -29.11 64.12
CA LYS A 8 -9.51 -27.99 63.18
C LYS A 8 -9.95 -28.50 61.80
N ARG A 9 -11.19 -28.15 61.41
CA ARG A 9 -11.65 -28.34 60.01
C ARG A 9 -10.99 -27.29 59.11
N SER A 10 -10.07 -27.72 58.26
CA SER A 10 -9.54 -26.90 57.20
C SER A 10 -10.56 -26.82 56.06
N VAL A 11 -11.08 -25.62 55.84
CA VAL A 11 -11.93 -25.35 54.66
C VAL A 11 -10.98 -25.01 53.50
N LEU A 12 -10.90 -25.91 52.53
CA LEU A 12 -10.18 -25.70 51.29
C LEU A 12 -11.06 -24.82 50.37
N VAL A 13 -10.74 -23.55 50.24
CA VAL A 13 -11.40 -22.65 49.29
C VAL A 13 -10.68 -22.82 47.92
N THR A 14 -11.33 -23.53 47.02
CA THR A 14 -10.89 -23.68 45.66
C THR A 14 -11.28 -22.42 44.86
N ALA A 15 -10.33 -21.52 44.62
CA ALA A 15 -10.54 -20.35 43.77
C ALA A 15 -10.54 -20.82 42.28
N ILE A 16 -11.73 -20.85 41.69
CA ILE A 16 -11.87 -21.08 40.25
C ILE A 16 -11.54 -19.76 39.55
N SER A 17 -10.33 -19.66 38.99
CA SER A 17 -9.91 -18.55 38.15
C SER A 17 -10.58 -18.68 36.78
N ALA A 18 -11.64 -17.92 36.54
CA ALA A 18 -12.27 -17.82 35.23
C ALA A 18 -11.36 -17.01 34.32
N CYS A 19 -10.56 -17.69 33.47
CA CYS A 19 -9.89 -17.07 32.35
C CYS A 19 -10.95 -16.63 31.33
N THR A 20 -11.32 -15.36 31.34
CA THR A 20 -12.07 -14.74 30.25
C THR A 20 -11.13 -14.60 29.06
N LEU A 21 -11.23 -15.49 28.07
CA LEU A 21 -10.66 -15.27 26.75
C LEU A 21 -11.36 -14.05 26.14
N SER A 22 -10.73 -12.90 26.21
CA SER A 22 -11.10 -11.77 25.37
C SER A 22 -10.79 -12.14 23.92
N ALA A 23 -11.81 -12.60 23.19
CA ALA A 23 -11.74 -12.66 21.75
C ALA A 23 -11.59 -11.21 21.24
N ALA A 24 -10.35 -10.82 20.91
CA ALA A 24 -10.14 -9.60 20.18
C ALA A 24 -10.89 -9.74 18.86
N ALA A 25 -12.03 -9.03 18.74
CA ALA A 25 -12.72 -8.90 17.47
C ALA A 25 -11.71 -8.30 16.49
N ARG A 26 -11.22 -9.15 15.58
CA ARG A 26 -10.60 -8.63 14.35
C ARG A 26 -11.69 -7.82 13.69
N ALA A 27 -11.51 -6.51 13.62
CA ALA A 27 -12.29 -5.72 12.70
C ALA A 27 -12.04 -6.32 11.32
N ASP A 28 -13.04 -7.01 10.77
CA ASP A 28 -13.00 -7.42 9.37
C ASP A 28 -12.75 -6.15 8.58
N ALA A 29 -11.57 -6.05 7.96
CA ALA A 29 -11.30 -5.01 6.99
C ALA A 29 -12.43 -5.11 5.96
N ALA A 30 -13.23 -4.06 5.81
CA ALA A 30 -14.33 -4.06 4.86
C ALA A 30 -13.76 -4.50 3.50
N ALA A 31 -14.34 -5.58 2.93
CA ALA A 31 -13.88 -6.12 1.66
C ALA A 31 -13.86 -5.00 0.63
N ILE A 32 -12.78 -4.93 -0.13
CA ILE A 32 -12.66 -3.93 -1.20
C ILE A 32 -13.72 -4.23 -2.27
N ASP A 33 -14.23 -3.18 -2.92
CA ASP A 33 -15.13 -3.34 -4.06
C ASP A 33 -14.47 -4.24 -5.12
N PRO A 34 -15.15 -5.35 -5.53
CA PRO A 34 -14.62 -6.28 -6.53
C PRO A 34 -14.18 -5.61 -7.84
N ALA A 35 -14.73 -4.43 -8.15
CA ALA A 35 -14.35 -3.66 -9.32
C ALA A 35 -12.89 -3.19 -9.30
N PHE A 36 -12.21 -3.19 -8.16
CA PHE A 36 -10.78 -2.87 -8.06
C PHE A 36 -9.89 -4.10 -8.01
N VAL A 37 -10.45 -5.26 -7.66
CA VAL A 37 -9.70 -6.51 -7.52
C VAL A 37 -9.16 -6.98 -8.87
N GLY A 38 -7.91 -7.40 -8.91
CA GLY A 38 -7.29 -7.98 -10.10
C GLY A 38 -5.88 -7.48 -10.35
N THR A 39 -5.39 -7.79 -11.54
CA THR A 39 -4.08 -7.38 -12.03
C THR A 39 -4.26 -6.30 -13.09
N TRP A 40 -3.44 -5.27 -13.01
CA TRP A 40 -3.50 -4.10 -13.87
C TRP A 40 -2.13 -3.83 -14.48
N THR A 41 -2.08 -3.52 -15.76
CA THR A 41 -0.87 -3.04 -16.43
C THR A 41 -0.88 -1.52 -16.54
N LEU A 42 0.30 -0.91 -16.41
CA LEU A 42 0.44 0.53 -16.53
C LEU A 42 0.29 0.96 -18.00
N VAL A 43 -0.56 1.94 -18.25
CA VAL A 43 -0.73 2.59 -19.55
C VAL A 43 0.06 3.89 -19.61
N ALA A 44 -0.02 4.69 -18.55
CA ALA A 44 0.67 5.97 -18.46
C ALA A 44 1.01 6.33 -17.00
N ALA A 45 2.15 6.99 -16.82
CA ALA A 45 2.53 7.65 -15.57
C ALA A 45 3.02 9.07 -15.94
N ASP A 46 2.07 9.99 -15.99
CA ASP A 46 2.22 11.35 -16.49
C ASP A 46 2.16 12.35 -15.33
N VAL A 47 2.40 13.60 -15.66
CA VAL A 47 2.19 14.75 -14.79
C VAL A 47 1.37 15.79 -15.53
N GLN A 48 0.38 16.38 -14.86
CA GLN A 48 -0.30 17.57 -15.32
C GLN A 48 0.31 18.79 -14.65
N HIS A 49 0.79 19.72 -15.45
CA HIS A 49 1.35 20.98 -14.99
C HIS A 49 0.25 22.01 -14.66
N PRO A 50 0.53 23.07 -13.88
CA PRO A 50 -0.45 24.11 -13.53
C PRO A 50 -1.05 24.83 -14.74
N ASP A 51 -0.32 24.92 -15.85
CA ASP A 51 -0.79 25.50 -17.11
C ASP A 51 -1.73 24.56 -17.92
N GLY A 52 -2.00 23.36 -17.39
CA GLY A 52 -2.84 22.34 -18.02
C GLY A 52 -2.09 21.45 -19.00
N SER A 53 -0.83 21.74 -19.33
CA SER A 53 -0.01 20.89 -20.19
C SER A 53 0.29 19.54 -19.49
N ARG A 54 0.71 18.55 -20.28
CA ARG A 54 0.95 17.19 -19.79
C ARG A 54 2.38 16.74 -20.12
N GLY A 55 3.13 16.39 -19.08
CA GLY A 55 4.46 15.82 -19.17
C GLY A 55 4.42 14.30 -19.00
N ARG A 56 5.44 13.62 -19.53
CA ARG A 56 5.61 12.15 -19.42
C ARG A 56 6.76 11.83 -18.50
N ASP A 57 6.56 11.97 -17.20
CA ASP A 57 7.61 11.80 -16.18
C ASP A 57 8.32 10.44 -16.26
N TYR A 58 7.60 9.40 -16.70
CA TYR A 58 8.11 8.04 -16.83
C TYR A 58 8.36 7.62 -18.30
N GLY A 59 8.34 8.57 -19.23
CA GLY A 59 8.56 8.32 -20.65
C GLY A 59 7.29 7.93 -21.42
N ALA A 60 7.43 7.70 -22.72
CA ALA A 60 6.30 7.45 -23.62
C ALA A 60 5.65 6.09 -23.43
N ALA A 61 6.41 5.10 -22.95
CA ALA A 61 5.96 3.72 -22.75
C ALA A 61 6.47 3.20 -21.38
N PRO A 62 5.97 3.76 -20.25
CA PRO A 62 6.36 3.30 -18.94
C PRO A 62 5.93 1.85 -18.74
N ARG A 63 6.59 1.15 -17.82
CA ARG A 63 6.26 -0.23 -17.47
C ARG A 63 5.80 -0.30 -16.03
N GLY A 64 4.82 -1.13 -15.76
CA GLY A 64 4.36 -1.32 -14.39
C GLY A 64 3.24 -2.31 -14.27
N PHE A 65 3.07 -2.79 -13.06
CA PHE A 65 1.96 -3.62 -12.63
C PHE A 65 1.38 -3.08 -11.34
N MET A 66 0.07 -3.25 -11.20
CA MET A 66 -0.62 -3.12 -9.94
C MET A 66 -1.45 -4.38 -9.74
N MET A 67 -1.39 -4.93 -8.53
CA MET A 67 -2.21 -6.07 -8.12
C MET A 67 -2.98 -5.66 -6.89
N ILE A 68 -4.26 -6.02 -6.83
CA ILE A 68 -5.14 -5.79 -5.69
C ILE A 68 -5.90 -7.08 -5.44
N ASP A 69 -5.80 -7.63 -4.22
CA ASP A 69 -6.55 -8.83 -3.83
C ASP A 69 -7.92 -8.47 -3.21
N ALA A 70 -8.74 -9.49 -2.95
CA ALA A 70 -10.08 -9.32 -2.39
C ALA A 70 -10.08 -8.79 -0.94
N GLN A 71 -8.95 -8.85 -0.24
CA GLN A 71 -8.75 -8.31 1.09
C GLN A 71 -8.23 -6.87 1.06
N GLY A 72 -7.97 -6.33 -0.15
CA GLY A 72 -7.46 -4.99 -0.34
C GLY A 72 -5.94 -4.87 -0.15
N HIS A 73 -5.19 -5.98 -0.08
CA HIS A 73 -3.75 -5.87 -0.19
C HIS A 73 -3.38 -5.50 -1.62
N TYR A 74 -2.38 -4.65 -1.75
CA TYR A 74 -1.94 -4.21 -3.08
C TYR A 74 -0.43 -4.22 -3.21
N LEU A 75 0.01 -4.30 -4.47
CA LEU A 75 1.37 -4.04 -4.91
C LEU A 75 1.30 -3.11 -6.12
N VAL A 76 2.08 -2.03 -6.10
CA VAL A 76 2.28 -1.13 -7.25
C VAL A 76 3.75 -1.10 -7.61
N GLN A 77 4.03 -1.25 -8.91
CA GLN A 77 5.37 -1.07 -9.49
C GLN A 77 5.25 -0.21 -10.74
N ILE A 78 6.02 0.87 -10.78
CA ILE A 78 6.12 1.77 -11.93
C ILE A 78 7.60 1.96 -12.26
N TYR A 79 7.96 1.79 -13.51
CA TYR A 79 9.32 1.98 -14.02
C TYR A 79 9.30 2.89 -15.24
N LYS A 80 10.29 3.78 -15.34
CA LYS A 80 10.53 4.55 -16.57
C LYS A 80 10.68 3.63 -17.77
N ALA A 81 10.23 4.11 -18.93
CA ALA A 81 10.42 3.44 -20.23
C ALA A 81 11.90 3.11 -20.47
N GLU A 82 12.74 4.10 -20.22
CA GLU A 82 14.18 3.98 -20.37
C GLU A 82 14.88 4.08 -19.01
N ARG A 83 15.67 3.07 -18.70
CA ARG A 83 16.48 3.00 -17.49
C ARG A 83 17.88 2.52 -17.88
N PRO A 84 18.94 3.32 -17.68
CA PRO A 84 20.29 2.91 -17.95
C PRO A 84 20.67 1.69 -17.11
N LYS A 85 21.42 0.76 -17.69
CA LYS A 85 22.02 -0.33 -16.93
C LYS A 85 23.26 0.18 -16.22
N PHE A 86 23.60 -0.44 -15.11
CA PHE A 86 24.86 -0.19 -14.43
C PHE A 86 26.01 -0.69 -15.34
N VAL A 87 26.98 0.17 -15.61
CA VAL A 87 28.12 -0.14 -16.50
C VAL A 87 28.94 -1.31 -15.94
N SER A 88 29.09 -1.37 -14.61
CA SER A 88 29.78 -2.46 -13.94
C SER A 88 29.04 -3.80 -14.00
N GLY A 89 27.74 -3.82 -14.31
CA GLY A 89 26.87 -4.98 -14.17
C GLY A 89 26.67 -5.45 -12.72
N ASP A 90 27.25 -4.74 -11.75
CA ASP A 90 27.23 -5.06 -10.33
C ASP A 90 26.50 -3.98 -9.56
N LYS A 91 25.41 -4.35 -8.88
CA LYS A 91 24.58 -3.45 -8.08
C LYS A 91 25.38 -2.73 -6.96
N ALA A 92 26.44 -3.34 -6.44
CA ALA A 92 27.26 -2.77 -5.37
C ALA A 92 28.34 -1.79 -5.89
N ARG A 93 28.54 -1.69 -7.20
CA ARG A 93 29.60 -0.89 -7.82
C ARG A 93 29.08 0.12 -8.85
N GLY A 94 27.93 0.72 -8.56
CA GLY A 94 27.37 1.81 -9.37
C GLY A 94 28.00 3.15 -9.06
N THR A 95 27.90 4.08 -10.02
CA THR A 95 28.18 5.49 -9.75
C THR A 95 27.00 6.15 -9.02
N PRO A 96 27.22 7.31 -8.37
CA PRO A 96 26.12 8.07 -7.76
C PRO A 96 24.98 8.38 -8.77
N GLU A 97 25.33 8.68 -10.02
CA GLU A 97 24.37 8.98 -11.09
C GLU A 97 23.54 7.74 -11.48
N GLU A 98 24.16 6.57 -11.53
CA GLU A 98 23.49 5.30 -11.81
C GLU A 98 22.50 4.97 -10.68
N TYR A 99 22.90 5.11 -9.42
CA TYR A 99 21.99 4.92 -8.28
C TYR A 99 20.85 5.92 -8.30
N LYS A 100 21.14 7.21 -8.55
CA LYS A 100 20.11 8.23 -8.68
C LYS A 100 19.13 7.90 -9.81
N ALA A 101 19.62 7.50 -10.98
CA ALA A 101 18.78 7.11 -12.11
C ALA A 101 17.92 5.88 -11.80
N ALA A 102 18.46 4.90 -11.09
CA ALA A 102 17.73 3.70 -10.68
C ALA A 102 16.59 4.06 -9.71
N VAL A 103 16.85 4.90 -8.70
CA VAL A 103 15.85 5.35 -7.73
C VAL A 103 14.78 6.21 -8.40
N MET A 104 15.19 7.27 -9.12
CA MET A 104 14.26 8.19 -9.80
C MET A 104 13.53 7.55 -10.98
N GLY A 105 14.01 6.42 -11.46
CA GLY A 105 13.40 5.65 -12.54
C GLY A 105 12.43 4.58 -12.07
N SER A 106 12.15 4.49 -10.77
CA SER A 106 11.25 3.50 -10.20
C SER A 106 10.37 4.11 -9.09
N SER A 107 9.16 3.59 -8.97
CA SER A 107 8.26 3.88 -7.87
C SER A 107 7.53 2.59 -7.52
N THR A 108 7.79 2.04 -6.35
CA THR A 108 7.16 0.82 -5.89
C THR A 108 6.69 0.96 -4.46
N HIS A 109 5.51 0.46 -4.18
CA HIS A 109 5.00 0.38 -2.81
C HIS A 109 3.97 -0.73 -2.66
N THR A 110 3.81 -1.22 -1.45
CA THR A 110 2.86 -2.26 -1.06
C THR A 110 2.16 -1.88 0.23
N GLY A 111 1.01 -2.50 0.49
CA GLY A 111 0.24 -2.27 1.72
C GLY A 111 -1.21 -2.67 1.53
N THR A 112 -2.12 -1.89 2.09
CA THR A 112 -3.55 -2.05 1.89
C THR A 112 -4.16 -0.82 1.23
N ILE A 113 -5.28 -1.02 0.51
CA ILE A 113 -6.02 0.05 -0.15
C ILE A 113 -7.44 0.11 0.38
N SER A 114 -7.95 1.29 0.58
CA SER A 114 -9.38 1.54 0.86
C SER A 114 -9.98 2.46 -0.20
N VAL A 115 -11.26 2.25 -0.52
CA VAL A 115 -11.97 2.99 -1.57
C VAL A 115 -13.21 3.63 -0.98
N ASP A 116 -13.36 4.93 -1.20
CA ASP A 116 -14.57 5.71 -0.93
C ASP A 116 -15.19 6.11 -2.28
N GLN A 117 -16.09 5.27 -2.78
CA GLN A 117 -16.74 5.49 -4.07
C GLN A 117 -17.57 6.77 -4.09
N ALA A 118 -18.25 7.11 -2.99
CA ALA A 118 -19.09 8.29 -2.90
C ALA A 118 -18.27 9.58 -3.08
N LYS A 119 -17.01 9.57 -2.66
CA LYS A 119 -16.08 10.68 -2.80
C LYS A 119 -15.14 10.55 -4.00
N GLY A 120 -15.22 9.45 -4.77
CA GLY A 120 -14.27 9.19 -5.85
C GLY A 120 -12.82 9.17 -5.36
N ALA A 121 -12.58 8.58 -4.19
CA ALA A 121 -11.28 8.59 -3.54
C ALA A 121 -10.83 7.19 -3.18
N LEU A 122 -9.56 6.89 -3.47
CA LEU A 122 -8.86 5.72 -2.96
C LEU A 122 -7.71 6.16 -2.07
N THR A 123 -7.39 5.35 -1.07
CA THR A 123 -6.30 5.62 -0.14
C THR A 123 -5.36 4.42 -0.09
N PHE A 124 -4.10 4.65 -0.40
CA PHE A 124 -3.04 3.67 -0.21
C PHE A 124 -2.48 3.82 1.21
N HIS A 125 -2.59 2.77 2.02
CA HIS A 125 -1.96 2.66 3.33
C HIS A 125 -0.65 1.91 3.12
N ILE A 126 0.44 2.65 3.00
CA ILE A 126 1.73 2.14 2.54
C ILE A 126 2.47 1.46 3.69
N GLN A 127 2.82 0.19 3.52
CA GLN A 127 3.61 -0.57 4.49
C GLN A 127 5.10 -0.62 4.11
N ASN A 128 5.38 -0.82 2.81
CA ASN A 128 6.75 -0.86 2.31
C ASN A 128 6.84 -0.07 1.02
N ALA A 129 7.95 0.63 0.79
CA ALA A 129 8.16 1.43 -0.40
C ALA A 129 9.62 1.45 -0.88
N SER A 130 9.84 1.70 -2.18
CA SER A 130 11.18 1.99 -2.71
C SER A 130 11.74 3.34 -2.25
N PHE A 131 10.86 4.25 -1.82
CA PHE A 131 11.21 5.50 -1.15
C PHE A 131 10.79 5.40 0.32
N PRO A 132 11.74 5.21 1.25
CA PRO A 132 11.44 4.88 2.65
C PRO A 132 10.53 5.89 3.35
N ASN A 133 10.55 7.16 2.93
CA ASN A 133 9.72 8.20 3.53
C ASN A 133 8.21 8.00 3.32
N TRP A 134 7.80 7.08 2.44
CA TRP A 134 6.39 6.74 2.25
C TRP A 134 5.90 5.63 3.20
N GLU A 135 6.81 4.92 3.86
CA GLU A 135 6.44 3.83 4.76
C GLU A 135 5.70 4.36 5.98
N GLY A 136 4.54 3.75 6.28
CA GLY A 136 3.62 4.21 7.31
C GLY A 136 2.66 5.33 6.87
N GLU A 137 2.83 5.89 5.67
CA GLU A 137 1.98 6.96 5.16
C GLU A 137 0.65 6.44 4.60
N SER A 138 -0.38 7.29 4.69
CA SER A 138 -1.67 7.10 4.02
C SER A 138 -1.84 8.13 2.93
N GLN A 139 -1.76 7.70 1.68
CA GLN A 139 -1.82 8.59 0.51
C GLN A 139 -3.18 8.51 -0.17
N LYS A 140 -3.99 9.57 -0.02
CA LYS A 140 -5.28 9.70 -0.67
C LYS A 140 -5.12 10.20 -2.11
N ARG A 141 -5.93 9.66 -3.03
CA ARG A 141 -5.94 10.00 -4.46
C ARG A 141 -7.37 10.06 -4.98
N SER A 142 -7.68 11.03 -5.81
CA SER A 142 -8.92 10.98 -6.59
C SER A 142 -8.78 9.95 -7.72
N PHE A 143 -9.85 9.23 -8.03
CA PHE A 143 -9.82 8.22 -9.09
C PHE A 143 -11.03 8.31 -10.02
N GLU A 144 -10.86 7.72 -11.20
CA GLU A 144 -11.95 7.33 -12.10
C GLU A 144 -11.74 5.87 -12.49
N LEU A 145 -12.82 5.09 -12.44
CA LEU A 145 -12.86 3.71 -12.93
C LEU A 145 -13.91 3.62 -14.04
N LYS A 146 -13.48 3.28 -15.25
CA LYS A 146 -14.34 3.17 -16.44
C LYS A 146 -14.08 1.83 -17.12
N GLY A 147 -14.94 0.84 -16.83
CA GLY A 147 -14.72 -0.52 -17.31
C GLY A 147 -13.38 -1.08 -16.81
N ASP A 148 -12.51 -1.40 -17.75
CA ASP A 148 -11.18 -1.95 -17.46
C ASP A 148 -10.07 -0.89 -17.34
N GLU A 149 -10.42 0.38 -17.25
CA GLU A 149 -9.45 1.46 -17.06
C GLU A 149 -9.65 2.14 -15.70
N LEU A 150 -8.61 2.11 -14.88
CA LEU A 150 -8.50 2.82 -13.62
C LEU A 150 -7.47 3.95 -13.78
N SER A 151 -7.89 5.19 -13.57
CA SER A 151 -6.97 6.32 -13.47
C SER A 151 -7.04 6.94 -12.07
N TYR A 152 -5.90 7.42 -11.57
CA TYR A 152 -5.88 8.18 -10.33
C TYR A 152 -4.89 9.34 -10.38
N ARG A 153 -5.19 10.37 -9.58
CA ARG A 153 -4.39 11.58 -9.44
C ARG A 153 -3.82 11.65 -8.02
N VAL A 154 -2.54 11.92 -7.94
CA VAL A 154 -1.85 12.19 -6.67
C VAL A 154 -2.15 13.63 -6.24
N VAL A 155 -2.05 13.92 -4.94
CA VAL A 155 -2.12 15.29 -4.43
C VAL A 155 -1.07 16.16 -5.13
N PRO A 156 -1.39 17.43 -5.47
CA PRO A 156 -0.45 18.32 -6.11
C PRO A 156 0.88 18.44 -5.36
N ARG A 157 1.98 18.40 -6.08
CA ARG A 157 3.32 18.69 -5.56
C ARG A 157 3.43 20.17 -5.16
N PRO A 158 4.45 20.58 -4.39
CA PRO A 158 4.64 22.01 -4.03
C PRO A 158 4.72 22.97 -5.22
N ASN A 159 5.16 22.50 -6.38
CA ASN A 159 5.19 23.29 -7.63
C ASN A 159 3.86 23.28 -8.40
N GLY A 160 2.82 22.65 -7.87
CA GLY A 160 1.50 22.53 -8.48
C GLY A 160 1.33 21.38 -9.46
N ASP A 161 2.37 20.62 -9.75
CA ASP A 161 2.30 19.46 -10.62
C ASP A 161 1.44 18.36 -10.00
N VAL A 162 0.56 17.74 -10.79
CA VAL A 162 -0.32 16.65 -10.39
C VAL A 162 0.09 15.36 -11.10
N PRO A 163 0.73 14.41 -10.41
CA PRO A 163 1.02 13.10 -11.00
C PRO A 163 -0.26 12.32 -11.28
N ILE A 164 -0.30 11.64 -12.43
CA ILE A 164 -1.44 10.85 -12.89
C ILE A 164 -0.93 9.48 -13.30
N SER A 165 -1.61 8.43 -12.84
CA SER A 165 -1.36 7.05 -13.31
C SER A 165 -2.61 6.49 -13.96
N ILE A 166 -2.44 5.84 -15.10
CA ILE A 166 -3.51 5.18 -15.85
C ILE A 166 -3.16 3.71 -15.98
N TRP A 167 -4.10 2.87 -15.60
CA TRP A 167 -3.97 1.43 -15.54
C TRP A 167 -5.04 0.76 -16.37
N ARG A 168 -4.72 -0.37 -16.99
CA ARG A 168 -5.68 -1.23 -17.69
C ARG A 168 -5.68 -2.59 -17.06
N ARG A 169 -6.87 -3.13 -16.80
CA ARG A 169 -7.03 -4.48 -16.28
C ARG A 169 -6.44 -5.51 -17.25
N LEU A 170 -5.76 -6.49 -16.70
CA LEU A 170 -5.35 -7.70 -17.42
C LEU A 170 -6.44 -8.75 -17.23
N ASN A 171 -7.00 -9.23 -18.33
CA ASN A 171 -7.97 -10.34 -18.38
C ASN A 171 -7.24 -11.67 -18.53
#